data_0b28fe35bd13b1a7789af8b9c9f43cba
#
_entry.id   0b28fe35bd13b1a7789af8b9c9f43cba
#
_cell.length_a   1.000
_cell.length_b   1.000
_cell.length_c   1.000
_cell.angle_alpha   90.00
_cell.angle_beta   90.00
_cell.angle_gamma   90.00
#
_symmetry.space_group_name_H-M   'P 1'
#
loop_
_entity.id
_entity.type
_entity.pdbx_description
1 polymer ?
#
loop_
_entity_poly.entity_id
_entity_poly.type
_entity_poly.pdbx_seq_one_letter_code
_entity_poly.pdbx_strand_id
1 'polypeptide(L)'
;MVNLTRIYTRTGDDGTTNLGDMSRTGKNDPRLKAYADVDEANSSIGLAVAAGELRSDIVDLLTMIQNELFDVGADLCTPVIDNPAHEPLRVTQEYIERLEAACDKYNEEVEALRSFILPGGTVGAAYLHVARTVTRRAERSTWGALDMYHGGMNVLAANYLNRLSDLLFILSRVANKEVGDVLWKPGSTR
;
A
#
# COMPACT_ATOMS: atom_id res chain seq x y z
N MET A 1 19.82 -13.21 2.41
CA MET A 1 19.89 -12.10 3.40
C MET A 1 20.57 -10.93 2.72
N VAL A 2 19.91 -9.77 2.64
CA VAL A 2 20.50 -8.56 2.06
C VAL A 2 21.48 -7.97 3.08
N ASN A 3 22.73 -7.70 2.66
CA ASN A 3 23.74 -7.10 3.52
C ASN A 3 24.01 -5.67 3.04
N LEU A 4 23.42 -4.69 3.72
CA LEU A 4 23.52 -3.26 3.38
C LEU A 4 24.66 -2.60 4.16
N THR A 5 25.91 -2.85 3.76
CA THR A 5 27.09 -2.27 4.40
C THR A 5 27.37 -0.81 3.97
N ARG A 6 26.88 -0.41 2.80
CA ARG A 6 26.99 0.93 2.27
C ARG A 6 25.69 1.33 1.56
N ILE A 7 25.09 2.46 1.94
CA ILE A 7 23.79 2.88 1.42
C ILE A 7 23.91 3.49 0.01
N TYR A 8 24.89 4.35 -0.24
CA TYR A 8 25.09 4.92 -1.58
C TYR A 8 26.14 4.17 -2.37
N THR A 9 25.86 3.87 -3.64
CA THR A 9 26.76 3.18 -4.57
C THR A 9 27.14 4.05 -5.77
N ARG A 10 26.45 5.16 -5.98
CA ARG A 10 26.57 6.10 -7.12
C ARG A 10 26.24 5.49 -8.49
N THR A 11 25.77 4.25 -8.54
CA THR A 11 25.44 3.55 -9.81
C THR A 11 24.19 4.10 -10.49
N GLY A 12 23.41 4.92 -9.81
CA GLY A 12 22.18 5.53 -10.33
C GLY A 12 22.24 7.05 -10.53
N ASP A 13 23.44 7.66 -10.44
CA ASP A 13 23.61 9.13 -10.56
C ASP A 13 23.40 9.62 -12.01
N ASP A 14 23.39 8.71 -12.97
CA ASP A 14 23.06 8.95 -14.39
C ASP A 14 21.55 8.95 -14.70
N GLY A 15 20.68 8.83 -13.69
CA GLY A 15 19.22 8.76 -13.84
C GLY A 15 18.69 7.38 -14.21
N THR A 16 19.51 6.33 -14.11
CA THR A 16 19.09 4.93 -14.32
C THR A 16 19.17 4.12 -13.04
N THR A 17 18.52 2.93 -13.03
CA THR A 17 18.56 1.98 -11.91
C THR A 17 18.38 0.55 -12.41
N ASN A 18 18.66 -0.43 -11.57
CA ASN A 18 18.40 -1.83 -11.87
C ASN A 18 16.99 -2.24 -11.43
N LEU A 19 16.34 -3.10 -12.23
CA LEU A 19 15.16 -3.85 -11.84
C LEU A 19 15.52 -5.12 -11.06
N GLY A 20 14.52 -5.88 -10.59
CA GLY A 20 14.73 -7.09 -9.81
C GLY A 20 15.44 -8.22 -10.59
N ASP A 21 15.36 -8.22 -11.91
CA ASP A 21 16.07 -9.14 -12.82
C ASP A 21 17.46 -8.61 -13.24
N MET A 22 17.93 -7.53 -12.63
CA MET A 22 19.19 -6.84 -12.92
C MET A 22 19.21 -6.09 -14.28
N SER A 23 18.14 -6.09 -15.05
CA SER A 23 18.04 -5.20 -16.22
C SER A 23 18.01 -3.73 -15.79
N ARG A 24 18.49 -2.83 -16.65
CA ARG A 24 18.52 -1.38 -16.35
C ARG A 24 17.37 -0.64 -17.01
N THR A 25 16.79 0.31 -16.25
CA THR A 25 15.78 1.22 -16.76
C THR A 25 15.98 2.64 -16.24
N GLY A 26 15.31 3.62 -16.84
CA GLY A 26 15.31 5.00 -16.37
C GLY A 26 14.51 5.16 -15.07
N LYS A 27 14.94 6.05 -14.17
CA LYS A 27 14.26 6.31 -12.90
C LYS A 27 12.83 6.88 -13.06
N ASN A 28 12.50 7.38 -14.26
CA ASN A 28 11.13 7.86 -14.59
C ASN A 28 10.22 6.77 -15.17
N ASP A 29 10.67 5.53 -15.21
CA ASP A 29 9.89 4.38 -15.65
C ASP A 29 8.59 4.25 -14.82
N PRO A 30 7.41 4.04 -15.43
CA PRO A 30 6.14 3.86 -14.71
C PRO A 30 6.17 2.75 -13.67
N ARG A 31 6.93 1.68 -13.90
CA ARG A 31 7.14 0.58 -12.94
C ARG A 31 7.83 1.09 -11.67
N LEU A 32 8.86 1.93 -11.82
CA LEU A 32 9.57 2.53 -10.69
C LEU A 32 8.70 3.56 -9.96
N LYS A 33 7.85 4.28 -10.69
CA LYS A 33 6.87 5.18 -10.07
C LYS A 33 5.88 4.41 -9.21
N ALA A 34 5.34 3.29 -9.70
CA ALA A 34 4.45 2.43 -8.92
C ALA A 34 5.14 1.92 -7.65
N TYR A 35 6.36 1.41 -7.75
CA TYR A 35 7.17 0.97 -6.62
C TYR A 35 7.41 2.09 -5.60
N ALA A 36 7.78 3.29 -6.05
CA ALA A 36 8.02 4.43 -5.16
C ALA A 36 6.75 4.88 -4.42
N ASP A 37 5.59 4.86 -5.09
CA ASP A 37 4.31 5.17 -4.46
C ASP A 37 3.90 4.09 -3.43
N VAL A 38 4.29 2.81 -3.63
CA VAL A 38 4.12 1.73 -2.65
C VAL A 38 5.00 1.96 -1.43
N ASP A 39 6.26 2.37 -1.60
CA ASP A 39 7.16 2.69 -0.50
C ASP A 39 6.65 3.87 0.33
N GLU A 40 6.07 4.90 -0.32
CA GLU A 40 5.42 6.01 0.37
C GLU A 40 4.18 5.55 1.16
N ALA A 41 3.37 4.63 0.60
CA ALA A 41 2.25 4.03 1.32
C ALA A 41 2.73 3.27 2.57
N ASN A 42 3.79 2.49 2.43
CA ASN A 42 4.42 1.76 3.55
C ASN A 42 4.92 2.73 4.64
N SER A 43 5.60 3.80 4.24
CA SER A 43 6.07 4.84 5.18
C SER A 43 4.92 5.55 5.89
N SER A 44 3.81 5.79 5.18
CA SER A 44 2.60 6.41 5.77
C SER A 44 1.92 5.49 6.80
N ILE A 45 1.93 4.16 6.56
CA ILE A 45 1.50 3.17 7.55
C ILE A 45 2.44 3.16 8.76
N GLY A 46 3.75 3.22 8.54
CA GLY A 46 4.74 3.34 9.61
C GLY A 46 4.51 4.55 10.51
N LEU A 47 4.09 5.68 9.94
CA LEU A 47 3.72 6.87 10.71
C LEU A 47 2.47 6.62 11.57
N ALA A 48 1.44 5.94 11.04
CA ALA A 48 0.25 5.58 11.81
C ALA A 48 0.59 4.64 12.98
N VAL A 49 1.47 3.67 12.76
CA VAL A 49 1.95 2.74 13.80
C VAL A 49 2.74 3.48 14.88
N ALA A 50 3.65 4.38 14.49
CA ALA A 50 4.56 5.05 15.43
C ALA A 50 3.89 6.14 16.28
N ALA A 51 2.90 6.86 15.73
CA ALA A 51 2.35 8.05 16.35
C ALA A 51 0.82 8.02 16.50
N GLY A 52 0.14 6.96 16.06
CA GLY A 52 -1.31 6.90 16.01
C GLY A 52 -2.00 6.43 17.28
N GLU A 53 -1.26 5.98 18.28
CA GLU A 53 -1.82 5.38 19.53
C GLU A 53 -2.86 4.28 19.24
N LEU A 54 -2.56 3.45 18.23
CA LEU A 54 -3.45 2.40 17.77
C LEU A 54 -3.44 1.20 18.73
N ARG A 55 -4.52 0.43 18.74
CA ARG A 55 -4.60 -0.85 19.47
C ARG A 55 -3.51 -1.80 18.98
N SER A 56 -2.99 -2.63 19.89
CA SER A 56 -1.88 -3.55 19.60
C SER A 56 -2.18 -4.52 18.45
N ASP A 57 -3.40 -5.05 18.36
CA ASP A 57 -3.81 -5.95 17.28
C ASP A 57 -3.80 -5.26 15.89
N ILE A 58 -4.11 -3.96 15.85
CA ILE A 58 -4.00 -3.15 14.62
C ILE A 58 -2.54 -2.88 14.29
N VAL A 59 -1.70 -2.58 15.30
CA VAL A 59 -0.25 -2.39 15.11
C VAL A 59 0.40 -3.66 14.55
N ASP A 60 0.06 -4.84 15.10
CA ASP A 60 0.58 -6.13 14.63
C ASP A 60 0.17 -6.40 13.17
N LEU A 61 -1.11 -6.17 12.84
CA LEU A 61 -1.62 -6.31 11.47
C LEU A 61 -0.91 -5.35 10.51
N LEU A 62 -0.78 -4.07 10.86
CA LEU A 62 -0.12 -3.08 10.02
C LEU A 62 1.38 -3.37 9.83
N THR A 63 2.05 -3.90 10.85
CA THR A 63 3.45 -4.35 10.76
C THR A 63 3.61 -5.53 9.80
N MET A 64 2.67 -6.48 9.81
CA MET A 64 2.62 -7.55 8.81
C MET A 64 2.42 -6.97 7.39
N ILE A 65 1.48 -6.05 7.22
CA ILE A 65 1.21 -5.38 5.94
C ILE A 65 2.44 -4.60 5.44
N GLN A 66 3.22 -3.97 6.32
CA GLN A 66 4.46 -3.32 5.93
C GLN A 66 5.48 -4.29 5.30
N ASN A 67 5.58 -5.52 5.82
CA ASN A 67 6.41 -6.56 5.19
C ASN A 67 5.83 -6.98 3.83
N GLU A 68 4.52 -7.19 3.73
CA GLU A 68 3.86 -7.52 2.46
C GLU A 68 4.03 -6.40 1.41
N LEU A 69 4.08 -5.13 1.80
CA LEU A 69 4.34 -4.01 0.88
C LEU A 69 5.77 -4.02 0.32
N PHE A 70 6.75 -4.56 1.04
CA PHE A 70 8.06 -4.85 0.47
C PHE A 70 7.98 -5.96 -0.59
N ASP A 71 7.16 -6.99 -0.36
CA ASP A 71 6.92 -8.05 -1.34
C ASP A 71 6.21 -7.50 -2.59
N VAL A 72 5.21 -6.63 -2.41
CA VAL A 72 4.54 -5.91 -3.52
C VAL A 72 5.57 -5.07 -4.30
N GLY A 73 6.45 -4.36 -3.62
CA GLY A 73 7.52 -3.58 -4.25
C GLY A 73 8.49 -4.45 -5.05
N ALA A 74 8.90 -5.60 -4.49
CA ALA A 74 9.76 -6.56 -5.17
C ALA A 74 9.10 -7.16 -6.42
N ASP A 75 7.80 -7.48 -6.34
CA ASP A 75 7.02 -7.98 -7.47
C ASP A 75 6.91 -6.92 -8.58
N LEU A 76 6.57 -5.69 -8.24
CA LEU A 76 6.48 -4.57 -9.19
C LEU A 76 7.83 -4.30 -9.89
N CYS A 77 8.94 -4.45 -9.17
CA CYS A 77 10.29 -4.24 -9.72
C CYS A 77 10.79 -5.40 -10.58
N THR A 78 10.12 -6.56 -10.57
CA THR A 78 10.59 -7.75 -11.26
C THR A 78 9.70 -8.07 -12.46
N PRO A 79 10.17 -7.91 -13.72
CA PRO A 79 9.39 -8.23 -14.91
C PRO A 79 8.86 -9.67 -14.89
N VAL A 80 7.63 -9.86 -15.39
CA VAL A 80 7.10 -11.19 -15.69
C VAL A 80 7.68 -11.65 -17.01
N ILE A 81 8.41 -12.75 -17.00
CA ILE A 81 9.05 -13.34 -18.18
C ILE A 81 8.79 -14.85 -18.20
N ASP A 82 8.82 -15.43 -19.40
CA ASP A 82 8.75 -16.88 -19.56
C ASP A 82 10.07 -17.52 -19.08
N ASN A 83 9.97 -18.61 -18.31
CA ASN A 83 11.11 -19.40 -17.82
C ASN A 83 12.20 -18.59 -17.12
N PRO A 84 11.91 -17.90 -16.00
CA PRO A 84 12.90 -17.17 -15.23
C PRO A 84 13.96 -18.13 -14.67
N ALA A 85 15.21 -17.68 -14.57
CA ALA A 85 16.32 -18.48 -14.02
C ALA A 85 16.10 -18.88 -12.55
N HIS A 86 15.34 -18.08 -11.80
CA HIS A 86 14.89 -18.33 -10.43
C HIS A 86 13.44 -17.89 -10.31
N GLU A 87 12.65 -18.60 -9.52
CA GLU A 87 11.28 -18.22 -9.24
C GLU A 87 11.27 -16.87 -8.47
N PRO A 88 10.70 -15.81 -9.03
CA PRO A 88 10.66 -14.51 -8.37
C PRO A 88 9.59 -14.49 -7.28
N LEU A 89 9.81 -13.67 -6.26
CA LEU A 89 8.77 -13.35 -5.29
C LEU A 89 7.60 -12.66 -6.00
N ARG A 90 6.38 -13.17 -5.78
CA ARG A 90 5.15 -12.63 -6.36
C ARG A 90 4.06 -12.50 -5.31
N VAL A 91 3.27 -11.47 -5.44
CA VAL A 91 1.99 -11.36 -4.73
C VAL A 91 1.05 -12.45 -5.24
N THR A 92 0.49 -13.23 -4.33
CA THR A 92 -0.47 -14.29 -4.62
C THR A 92 -1.88 -13.91 -4.18
N GLN A 93 -2.85 -14.71 -4.55
CA GLN A 93 -4.25 -14.52 -4.14
C GLN A 93 -4.41 -14.57 -2.61
N GLU A 94 -3.59 -15.35 -1.92
CA GLU A 94 -3.64 -15.47 -0.45
C GLU A 94 -3.32 -14.15 0.28
N TYR A 95 -2.48 -13.28 -0.31
CA TYR A 95 -2.25 -11.93 0.24
C TYR A 95 -3.53 -11.11 0.26
N ILE A 96 -4.32 -11.19 -0.81
CA ILE A 96 -5.60 -10.47 -0.95
C ILE A 96 -6.64 -11.04 0.02
N GLU A 97 -6.74 -12.36 0.10
CA GLU A 97 -7.66 -13.07 0.99
C GLU A 97 -7.40 -12.74 2.48
N ARG A 98 -6.13 -12.59 2.88
CA ARG A 98 -5.79 -12.12 4.24
C ARG A 98 -6.31 -10.71 4.52
N LEU A 99 -6.20 -9.80 3.55
CA LEU A 99 -6.74 -8.44 3.69
C LEU A 99 -8.28 -8.46 3.75
N GLU A 100 -8.92 -9.30 2.93
CA GLU A 100 -10.38 -9.47 2.93
C GLU A 100 -10.87 -10.00 4.28
N ALA A 101 -10.24 -11.03 4.81
CA ALA A 101 -10.55 -11.55 6.14
C ALA A 101 -10.35 -10.50 7.24
N ALA A 102 -9.31 -9.65 7.13
CA ALA A 102 -9.12 -8.54 8.05
C ALA A 102 -10.22 -7.46 7.89
N CYS A 103 -10.60 -7.13 6.66
CA CYS A 103 -11.72 -6.22 6.40
C CYS A 103 -13.00 -6.72 7.07
N ASP A 104 -13.35 -7.98 6.87
CA ASP A 104 -14.55 -8.59 7.47
C ASP A 104 -14.51 -8.51 9.00
N LYS A 105 -13.40 -8.95 9.58
CA LYS A 105 -13.20 -8.93 11.05
C LYS A 105 -13.40 -7.53 11.64
N TYR A 106 -12.72 -6.52 11.11
CA TYR A 106 -12.77 -5.17 11.68
C TYR A 106 -14.05 -4.41 11.31
N ASN A 107 -14.69 -4.76 10.19
CA ASN A 107 -15.96 -4.15 9.81
C ASN A 107 -17.13 -4.55 10.75
N GLU A 108 -17.02 -5.68 11.46
CA GLU A 108 -17.97 -6.06 12.51
C GLU A 108 -17.94 -5.11 13.71
N GLU A 109 -16.85 -4.36 13.91
CA GLU A 109 -16.70 -3.43 15.03
C GLU A 109 -17.35 -2.07 14.79
N VAL A 110 -17.76 -1.75 13.56
CA VAL A 110 -18.25 -0.42 13.16
C VAL A 110 -19.65 -0.51 12.54
N GLU A 111 -20.46 0.52 12.80
CA GLU A 111 -21.83 0.57 12.26
C GLU A 111 -21.82 0.84 10.74
N ALA A 112 -22.91 0.43 10.07
CA ALA A 112 -23.10 0.73 8.66
C ALA A 112 -23.17 2.25 8.40
N LEU A 113 -22.45 2.73 7.41
CA LEU A 113 -22.45 4.14 7.02
C LEU A 113 -23.71 4.49 6.20
N ARG A 114 -24.27 5.66 6.47
CA ARG A 114 -25.37 6.25 5.69
C ARG A 114 -24.93 7.48 4.88
N SER A 115 -23.67 7.88 4.99
CA SER A 115 -23.04 9.00 4.30
C SER A 115 -21.54 8.76 4.21
N PHE A 116 -20.84 9.54 3.38
CA PHE A 116 -19.38 9.63 3.47
C PHE A 116 -18.97 10.24 4.79
N ILE A 117 -17.74 9.97 5.23
CA ILE A 117 -17.14 10.56 6.42
C ILE A 117 -16.01 11.51 6.03
N LEU A 118 -15.80 12.53 6.84
CA LEU A 118 -14.65 13.42 6.68
C LEU A 118 -13.40 12.73 7.22
N PRO A 119 -12.28 12.71 6.47
CA PRO A 119 -11.02 12.17 6.95
C PRO A 119 -10.52 12.95 8.18
N GLY A 120 -10.36 12.27 9.32
CA GLY A 120 -9.96 12.93 10.57
C GLY A 120 -10.39 12.13 11.80
N GLY A 121 -10.51 12.80 12.93
CA GLY A 121 -10.86 12.22 14.23
C GLY A 121 -9.62 12.07 15.13
N THR A 122 -9.39 10.87 15.68
CA THR A 122 -8.18 10.58 16.44
C THR A 122 -6.92 10.73 15.57
N VAL A 123 -5.76 10.90 16.20
CA VAL A 123 -4.46 10.96 15.49
C VAL A 123 -4.25 9.71 14.64
N GLY A 124 -4.55 8.53 15.21
CA GLY A 124 -4.45 7.26 14.48
C GLY A 124 -5.37 7.19 13.28
N ALA A 125 -6.64 7.59 13.43
CA ALA A 125 -7.59 7.64 12.32
C ALA A 125 -7.13 8.59 11.21
N ALA A 126 -6.63 9.78 11.57
CA ALA A 126 -6.14 10.76 10.60
C ALA A 126 -4.95 10.20 9.79
N TYR A 127 -3.96 9.55 10.43
CA TYR A 127 -2.85 8.92 9.75
C TYR A 127 -3.28 7.74 8.88
N LEU A 128 -4.23 6.91 9.33
CA LEU A 128 -4.79 5.83 8.52
C LEU A 128 -5.52 6.36 7.28
N HIS A 129 -6.21 7.50 7.37
CA HIS A 129 -6.79 8.16 6.20
C HIS A 129 -5.72 8.68 5.22
N VAL A 130 -4.59 9.21 5.71
CA VAL A 130 -3.46 9.58 4.85
C VAL A 130 -2.91 8.34 4.16
N ALA A 131 -2.58 7.29 4.92
CA ALA A 131 -2.08 6.02 4.37
C ALA A 131 -3.04 5.44 3.30
N ARG A 132 -4.36 5.47 3.55
CA ARG A 132 -5.38 5.07 2.58
C ARG A 132 -5.29 5.84 1.27
N THR A 133 -5.18 7.16 1.32
CA THR A 133 -5.14 7.98 0.09
C THR A 133 -3.83 7.83 -0.67
N VAL A 134 -2.71 7.62 0.03
CA VAL A 134 -1.41 7.30 -0.56
C VAL A 134 -1.45 5.92 -1.22
N THR A 135 -2.03 4.90 -0.55
CA THR A 135 -2.24 3.56 -1.13
C THR A 135 -3.07 3.61 -2.41
N ARG A 136 -4.14 4.43 -2.46
CA ARG A 136 -4.94 4.64 -3.68
C ARG A 136 -4.15 5.32 -4.79
N ARG A 137 -3.17 6.17 -4.48
CA ARG A 137 -2.25 6.70 -5.48
C ARG A 137 -1.31 5.62 -6.00
N ALA A 138 -0.75 4.78 -5.12
CA ALA A 138 0.09 3.65 -5.49
C ALA A 138 -0.66 2.65 -6.40
N GLU A 139 -1.92 2.33 -6.07
CA GLU A 139 -2.80 1.51 -6.92
C GLU A 139 -2.93 2.11 -8.33
N ARG A 140 -3.26 3.40 -8.43
CA ARG A 140 -3.40 4.07 -9.74
C ARG A 140 -2.10 4.07 -10.54
N SER A 141 -0.96 4.26 -9.90
CA SER A 141 0.36 4.19 -10.55
C SER A 141 0.67 2.78 -11.02
N THR A 142 0.26 1.76 -10.25
CA THR A 142 0.39 0.35 -10.62
C THR A 142 -0.46 0.02 -11.86
N TRP A 143 -1.71 0.49 -11.92
CA TRP A 143 -2.55 0.35 -13.12
C TRP A 143 -1.93 1.03 -14.34
N GLY A 144 -1.37 2.25 -14.19
CA GLY A 144 -0.68 2.92 -15.28
C GLY A 144 0.56 2.17 -15.79
N ALA A 145 1.28 1.48 -14.88
CA ALA A 145 2.39 0.62 -15.27
C ALA A 145 1.91 -0.67 -15.97
N LEU A 146 0.83 -1.30 -15.47
CA LEU A 146 0.21 -2.47 -16.08
C LEU A 146 -0.26 -2.18 -17.53
N ASP A 147 -0.86 -1.01 -17.75
CA ASP A 147 -1.28 -0.57 -19.07
C ASP A 147 -0.10 -0.40 -20.04
N MET A 148 1.07 0.01 -19.54
CA MET A 148 2.26 0.15 -20.40
C MET A 148 2.97 -1.19 -20.65
N TYR A 149 2.98 -2.08 -19.68
CA TYR A 149 3.74 -3.32 -19.73
C TYR A 149 2.88 -4.56 -19.98
N HIS A 150 1.88 -4.50 -20.83
CA HIS A 150 0.94 -5.58 -21.20
C HIS A 150 1.46 -7.01 -20.92
N GLY A 151 1.00 -7.63 -19.81
CA GLY A 151 1.43 -8.96 -19.39
C GLY A 151 2.83 -9.06 -18.73
N GLY A 152 3.61 -7.98 -18.71
CA GLY A 152 4.94 -7.94 -18.11
C GLY A 152 4.94 -7.62 -16.59
N MET A 153 3.76 -7.55 -15.95
CA MET A 153 3.59 -7.29 -14.53
C MET A 153 2.46 -8.13 -13.93
N ASN A 154 2.53 -8.37 -12.63
CA ASN A 154 1.51 -9.11 -11.90
C ASN A 154 0.33 -8.20 -11.50
N VAL A 155 -0.86 -8.50 -12.02
CA VAL A 155 -2.09 -7.75 -11.72
C VAL A 155 -2.51 -7.85 -10.24
N LEU A 156 -2.13 -8.91 -9.55
CA LEU A 156 -2.48 -9.10 -8.14
C LEU A 156 -1.84 -8.03 -7.24
N ALA A 157 -0.75 -7.40 -7.66
CA ALA A 157 -0.18 -6.25 -6.94
C ALA A 157 -1.15 -5.06 -6.90
N ALA A 158 -1.84 -4.75 -8.01
CA ALA A 158 -2.87 -3.71 -8.05
C ALA A 158 -4.11 -4.10 -7.20
N ASN A 159 -4.53 -5.36 -7.28
CA ASN A 159 -5.67 -5.87 -6.52
C ASN A 159 -5.38 -5.82 -5.00
N TYR A 160 -4.16 -6.18 -4.59
CA TYR A 160 -3.72 -6.05 -3.19
C TYR A 160 -3.82 -4.60 -2.69
N LEU A 161 -3.30 -3.64 -3.47
CA LEU A 161 -3.34 -2.22 -3.09
C LEU A 161 -4.79 -1.69 -3.02
N ASN A 162 -5.66 -2.13 -3.91
CA ASN A 162 -7.08 -1.80 -3.85
C ASN A 162 -7.69 -2.28 -2.53
N ARG A 163 -7.52 -3.56 -2.19
CA ARG A 163 -8.04 -4.16 -0.96
C ARG A 163 -7.42 -3.55 0.30
N LEU A 164 -6.11 -3.23 0.29
CA LEU A 164 -5.45 -2.54 1.38
C LEU A 164 -6.08 -1.16 1.64
N SER A 165 -6.47 -0.43 0.59
CA SER A 165 -7.13 0.86 0.77
C SER A 165 -8.48 0.73 1.48
N ASP A 166 -9.23 -0.36 1.24
CA ASP A 166 -10.49 -0.64 1.93
C ASP A 166 -10.25 -0.96 3.41
N LEU A 167 -9.25 -1.80 3.70
CA LEU A 167 -8.88 -2.14 5.08
C LEU A 167 -8.46 -0.88 5.87
N LEU A 168 -7.62 -0.02 5.29
CA LEU A 168 -7.19 1.22 5.95
C LEU A 168 -8.36 2.16 6.24
N PHE A 169 -9.39 2.19 5.39
CA PHE A 169 -10.62 2.91 5.67
C PHE A 169 -11.37 2.33 6.87
N ILE A 170 -11.54 1.01 6.93
CA ILE A 170 -12.20 0.32 8.04
C ILE A 170 -11.43 0.57 9.35
N LEU A 171 -10.10 0.39 9.34
CA LEU A 171 -9.26 0.62 10.51
C LEU A 171 -9.29 2.07 11.00
N SER A 172 -9.42 3.06 10.09
CA SER A 172 -9.57 4.46 10.51
C SER A 172 -10.86 4.69 11.29
N ARG A 173 -11.95 4.00 10.92
CA ARG A 173 -13.21 4.05 11.65
C ARG A 173 -13.14 3.32 12.99
N VAL A 174 -12.46 2.17 13.03
CA VAL A 174 -12.20 1.46 14.30
C VAL A 174 -11.41 2.35 15.26
N ALA A 175 -10.40 3.07 14.76
CA ALA A 175 -9.63 4.03 15.55
C ALA A 175 -10.46 5.24 16.03
N ASN A 176 -11.56 5.55 15.37
CA ASN A 176 -12.51 6.62 15.75
C ASN A 176 -13.68 6.12 16.61
N LYS A 177 -13.74 4.84 16.98
CA LYS A 177 -14.92 4.23 17.61
C LYS A 177 -15.43 5.00 18.84
N GLU A 178 -14.52 5.51 19.67
CA GLU A 178 -14.87 6.23 20.90
C GLU A 178 -15.28 7.70 20.65
N VAL A 179 -14.73 8.34 19.61
CA VAL A 179 -14.99 9.76 19.30
C VAL A 179 -16.05 9.95 18.22
N GLY A 180 -16.32 8.90 17.45
CA GLY A 180 -17.26 8.87 16.32
C GLY A 180 -16.72 9.48 15.04
N ASP A 181 -17.30 9.06 13.92
CA ASP A 181 -16.98 9.59 12.59
C ASP A 181 -17.79 10.88 12.32
N VAL A 182 -17.16 11.89 11.72
CA VAL A 182 -17.84 13.10 11.26
C VAL A 182 -18.42 12.86 9.88
N LEU A 183 -19.74 12.87 9.76
CA LEU A 183 -20.43 12.63 8.49
C LEU A 183 -20.37 13.85 7.57
N TRP A 184 -20.12 13.59 6.29
CA TRP A 184 -20.23 14.61 5.25
C TRP A 184 -21.67 15.08 5.09
N LYS A 185 -21.84 16.41 5.02
CA LYS A 185 -23.13 17.10 4.80
C LYS A 185 -23.09 17.79 3.44
N PRO A 186 -23.71 17.25 2.39
CA PRO A 186 -23.70 17.83 1.06
C PRO A 186 -24.19 19.30 1.07
N GLY A 187 -23.40 20.22 0.51
CA GLY A 187 -23.81 21.60 0.36
C GLY A 187 -24.04 22.40 1.64
N SER A 188 -23.53 21.94 2.79
CA SER A 188 -23.72 22.59 4.11
C SER A 188 -23.15 24.01 4.22
N THR A 189 -22.37 24.44 3.24
CA THR A 189 -21.76 25.79 3.16
C THR A 189 -22.37 26.67 2.07
N ARG A 190 -23.48 26.25 1.45
CA ARG A 190 -24.19 26.99 0.40
C ARG A 190 -25.36 27.78 0.98
#